data_76c2596341bd0903c4e951dfb7ecf5c0
#
_entry.id   76c2596341bd0903c4e951dfb7ecf5c0
#
_cell.length_a   1.000
_cell.length_b   1.000
_cell.length_c   1.000
_cell.angle_alpha   90.00
_cell.angle_beta   90.00
_cell.angle_gamma   90.00
#
_symmetry.space_group_name_H-M   'P 1'
#
loop_
_entity.id
_entity.type
_entity.pdbx_description
1 polymer ?
#
loop_
_entity_poly.entity_id
_entity_poly.type
_entity_poly.pdbx_seq_one_letter_code
_entity_poly.pdbx_strand_id
1 'polypeptide(L)'
;MIDVSNLINYFKSIDVDFFCGVPDSQLSPFCDFIAQNCNNIIAANEGNAVGIASGYHLSTGIYPVVYLQNSGLGNIVNPVTSLTHSKVYSIPMIYVIGWRGQPGVHDEPQHIKQGEVTLDLLDLLDINFVVINEESEFTDLKDVFENDFLIDLANGESVAIVVAKGAFKDYKIEKSNDNTLTRENAIQIVSNFLSEDDMIVSTTGKSSRELFEYREALNQGHGNDFLTVGSMGHSSSIALGVALNTEKKVFCFDGDGALLMHMGSIALIGSKKPENFYHVMFNNSAHESVGGLPTIMSDIHIEELILSC
;
A
#
# COMPACT_ATOMS: atom_id res chain seq x y z
N MET A 1 3.01 -8.69 23.03
CA MET A 1 3.69 -8.25 21.76
C MET A 1 4.54 -9.39 21.21
N ILE A 2 4.36 -9.70 19.94
CA ILE A 2 5.04 -10.78 19.24
C ILE A 2 6.37 -10.28 18.62
N ASP A 3 7.43 -11.06 18.81
CA ASP A 3 8.69 -10.83 18.09
C ASP A 3 8.56 -11.38 16.68
N VAL A 4 8.78 -10.54 15.68
CA VAL A 4 8.64 -10.90 14.26
C VAL A 4 9.57 -12.07 13.90
N SER A 5 10.76 -12.14 14.50
CA SER A 5 11.70 -13.23 14.24
C SER A 5 11.11 -14.61 14.61
N ASN A 6 10.31 -14.69 15.69
CA ASN A 6 9.66 -15.94 16.09
C ASN A 6 8.61 -16.37 15.05
N LEU A 7 7.80 -15.43 14.55
CA LEU A 7 6.81 -15.70 13.50
C LEU A 7 7.48 -16.17 12.20
N ILE A 8 8.52 -15.46 11.76
CA ILE A 8 9.24 -15.82 10.53
C ILE A 8 10.00 -17.16 10.67
N ASN A 9 10.59 -17.43 11.82
CA ASN A 9 11.23 -18.73 12.06
C ASN A 9 10.20 -19.87 12.06
N TYR A 10 8.99 -19.63 12.59
CA TYR A 10 7.91 -20.59 12.51
C TYR A 10 7.46 -20.81 11.05
N PHE A 11 7.25 -19.76 10.29
CA PHE A 11 6.93 -19.85 8.87
C PHE A 11 7.97 -20.68 8.09
N LYS A 12 9.25 -20.41 8.31
CA LYS A 12 10.33 -21.21 7.70
C LYS A 12 10.31 -22.68 8.13
N SER A 13 9.87 -22.98 9.36
CA SER A 13 9.77 -24.38 9.85
C SER A 13 8.65 -25.18 9.19
N ILE A 14 7.72 -24.51 8.51
CA ILE A 14 6.64 -25.09 7.72
C ILE A 14 6.81 -24.79 6.21
N ASP A 15 8.03 -24.57 5.78
CA ASP A 15 8.46 -24.29 4.40
C ASP A 15 7.89 -22.98 3.79
N VAL A 16 7.34 -22.07 4.59
CA VAL A 16 6.84 -20.75 4.15
C VAL A 16 7.95 -19.72 4.24
N ASP A 17 8.51 -19.31 3.09
CA ASP A 17 9.59 -18.31 3.04
C ASP A 17 9.47 -17.27 1.89
N PHE A 18 8.34 -17.25 1.18
CA PHE A 18 8.05 -16.26 0.14
C PHE A 18 7.03 -15.24 0.60
N PHE A 19 7.39 -13.96 0.49
CA PHE A 19 6.60 -12.82 0.93
C PHE A 19 6.37 -11.87 -0.25
N CYS A 20 5.14 -11.40 -0.43
CA CYS A 20 4.81 -10.43 -1.46
C CYS A 20 3.75 -9.48 -0.93
N GLY A 21 3.87 -8.17 -1.15
CA GLY A 21 2.84 -7.26 -0.65
C GLY A 21 3.15 -5.78 -0.85
N VAL A 22 2.32 -4.95 -0.22
CA VAL A 22 2.49 -3.51 -0.18
C VAL A 22 2.80 -3.10 1.26
N PRO A 23 3.91 -2.38 1.52
CA PRO A 23 4.29 -1.98 2.87
C PRO A 23 3.23 -1.14 3.56
N ASP A 24 3.10 -1.33 4.88
CA ASP A 24 2.23 -0.57 5.75
C ASP A 24 2.98 -0.09 7.00
N SER A 25 2.63 1.10 7.48
CA SER A 25 3.26 1.70 8.67
C SER A 25 3.02 0.90 9.95
N GLN A 26 1.85 0.26 10.08
CA GLN A 26 1.51 -0.58 11.24
C GLN A 26 2.25 -1.92 11.20
N LEU A 27 2.55 -2.41 10.01
CA LEU A 27 3.38 -3.59 9.78
C LEU A 27 4.88 -3.27 9.68
N SER A 28 5.32 -2.04 9.97
CA SER A 28 6.73 -1.63 9.79
C SER A 28 7.74 -2.62 10.38
N PRO A 29 7.61 -3.15 11.63
CA PRO A 29 8.54 -4.13 12.15
C PRO A 29 8.59 -5.42 11.31
N PHE A 30 7.45 -5.89 10.83
CA PHE A 30 7.34 -7.06 9.97
C PHE A 30 7.96 -6.79 8.60
N CYS A 31 7.60 -5.68 7.96
CA CYS A 31 8.11 -5.30 6.64
C CYS A 31 9.64 -5.10 6.64
N ASP A 32 10.16 -4.43 7.67
CA ASP A 32 11.60 -4.22 7.82
C ASP A 32 12.36 -5.54 8.05
N PHE A 33 11.79 -6.46 8.82
CA PHE A 33 12.41 -7.75 9.07
C PHE A 33 12.47 -8.61 7.81
N ILE A 34 11.34 -8.75 7.07
CA ILE A 34 11.30 -9.58 5.86
C ILE A 34 12.13 -8.99 4.71
N ALA A 35 12.24 -7.67 4.63
CA ALA A 35 13.08 -7.01 3.63
C ALA A 35 14.57 -7.37 3.75
N GLN A 36 15.06 -7.67 4.97
CA GLN A 36 16.46 -8.07 5.19
C GLN A 36 16.69 -9.58 5.22
N ASN A 37 15.67 -10.37 5.62
CA ASN A 37 15.90 -11.76 6.04
C ASN A 37 15.13 -12.80 5.21
N CYS A 38 14.30 -12.37 4.25
CA CYS A 38 13.40 -13.24 3.51
C CYS A 38 13.42 -12.97 2.01
N ASN A 39 12.89 -13.92 1.23
CA ASN A 39 12.57 -13.72 -0.17
C ASN A 39 11.29 -12.86 -0.25
N ASN A 40 11.44 -11.56 -0.51
CA ASN A 40 10.36 -10.59 -0.46
C ASN A 40 10.26 -9.78 -1.75
N ILE A 41 9.03 -9.62 -2.25
CA ILE A 41 8.70 -8.76 -3.38
C ILE A 41 7.73 -7.67 -2.92
N ILE A 42 8.14 -6.41 -3.07
CA ILE A 42 7.22 -5.27 -2.90
C ILE A 42 6.46 -5.12 -4.21
N ALA A 43 5.15 -5.39 -4.16
CA ALA A 43 4.27 -5.35 -5.32
C ALA A 43 3.82 -3.91 -5.62
N ALA A 44 3.46 -3.65 -6.88
CA ALA A 44 2.92 -2.36 -7.28
C ALA A 44 1.59 -2.03 -6.58
N ASN A 45 0.73 -3.03 -6.39
CA ASN A 45 -0.50 -2.95 -5.60
C ASN A 45 -0.86 -4.34 -5.05
N GLU A 46 -1.87 -4.39 -4.18
CA GLU A 46 -2.26 -5.61 -3.47
C GLU A 46 -2.83 -6.70 -4.39
N GLY A 47 -3.54 -6.30 -5.46
CA GLY A 47 -4.02 -7.25 -6.48
C GLY A 47 -2.86 -7.92 -7.23
N ASN A 48 -1.81 -7.15 -7.56
CA ASN A 48 -0.57 -7.71 -8.13
C ASN A 48 0.12 -8.65 -7.14
N ALA A 49 0.13 -8.33 -5.85
CA ALA A 49 0.70 -9.19 -4.82
C ALA A 49 0.01 -10.57 -4.80
N VAL A 50 -1.33 -10.60 -4.81
CA VAL A 50 -2.09 -11.85 -4.90
C VAL A 50 -1.77 -12.63 -6.18
N GLY A 51 -1.63 -11.93 -7.33
CA GLY A 51 -1.25 -12.56 -8.60
C GLY A 51 0.15 -13.20 -8.54
N ILE A 52 1.15 -12.49 -8.03
CA ILE A 52 2.52 -12.99 -7.87
C ILE A 52 2.55 -14.19 -6.90
N ALA A 53 1.88 -14.06 -5.75
CA ALA A 53 1.74 -15.12 -4.76
C ALA A 53 1.07 -16.37 -5.34
N SER A 54 0.03 -16.20 -6.15
CA SER A 54 -0.62 -17.30 -6.87
C SER A 54 0.36 -18.02 -7.80
N GLY A 55 1.15 -17.28 -8.58
CA GLY A 55 2.18 -17.83 -9.47
C GLY A 55 3.25 -18.62 -8.69
N TYR A 56 3.65 -18.12 -7.53
CA TYR A 56 4.58 -18.84 -6.65
C TYR A 56 3.98 -20.17 -6.16
N HIS A 57 2.75 -20.15 -5.65
CA HIS A 57 2.08 -21.37 -5.19
C HIS A 57 1.91 -22.41 -6.32
N LEU A 58 1.45 -21.95 -7.48
CA LEU A 58 1.25 -22.84 -8.65
C LEU A 58 2.55 -23.52 -9.12
N SER A 59 3.70 -22.88 -8.93
CA SER A 59 5.00 -23.41 -9.36
C SER A 59 5.69 -24.29 -8.32
N THR A 60 5.39 -24.06 -7.02
CA THR A 60 6.11 -24.71 -5.91
C THR A 60 5.23 -25.61 -5.05
N GLY A 61 3.92 -25.38 -5.02
CA GLY A 61 2.99 -26.00 -4.06
C GLY A 61 3.09 -25.45 -2.63
N ILE A 62 3.98 -24.46 -2.39
CA ILE A 62 4.23 -23.89 -1.06
C ILE A 62 3.28 -22.70 -0.83
N TYR A 63 2.88 -22.45 0.41
CA TYR A 63 2.00 -21.35 0.77
C TYR A 63 2.78 -20.03 0.78
N PRO A 64 2.36 -19.00 0.01
CA PRO A 64 2.94 -17.66 0.07
C PRO A 64 2.34 -16.84 1.20
N VAL A 65 3.07 -15.79 1.62
CA VAL A 65 2.55 -14.74 2.51
C VAL A 65 2.29 -13.48 1.69
N VAL A 66 1.06 -12.95 1.79
CA VAL A 66 0.67 -11.65 1.22
C VAL A 66 0.46 -10.65 2.35
N TYR A 67 1.22 -9.55 2.36
CA TYR A 67 1.10 -8.53 3.40
C TYR A 67 0.57 -7.21 2.82
N LEU A 68 -0.30 -6.54 3.57
CA LEU A 68 -0.97 -5.31 3.14
C LEU A 68 -1.55 -4.53 4.32
N GLN A 69 -1.83 -3.26 4.10
CA GLN A 69 -2.73 -2.50 4.97
C GLN A 69 -4.18 -2.92 4.70
N ASN A 70 -5.05 -2.88 5.69
CA ASN A 70 -6.48 -3.17 5.50
C ASN A 70 -7.18 -2.30 4.45
N SER A 71 -6.67 -1.10 4.15
CA SER A 71 -7.15 -0.28 3.02
C SER A 71 -6.97 -0.95 1.66
N GLY A 72 -5.99 -1.84 1.54
CA GLY A 72 -5.73 -2.64 0.34
C GLY A 72 -6.64 -3.84 0.16
N LEU A 73 -7.48 -4.19 1.15
CA LEU A 73 -8.44 -5.29 1.02
C LEU A 73 -9.37 -5.12 -0.18
N GLY A 74 -9.78 -3.88 -0.46
CA GLY A 74 -10.59 -3.60 -1.66
C GLY A 74 -9.93 -4.04 -2.97
N ASN A 75 -8.60 -3.94 -3.07
CA ASN A 75 -7.83 -4.31 -4.27
C ASN A 75 -7.69 -5.83 -4.44
N ILE A 76 -7.89 -6.60 -3.37
CA ILE A 76 -7.80 -8.07 -3.44
C ILE A 76 -9.17 -8.76 -3.56
N VAL A 77 -10.29 -8.06 -3.42
CA VAL A 77 -11.64 -8.67 -3.49
C VAL A 77 -11.80 -9.49 -4.76
N ASN A 78 -11.51 -8.90 -5.93
CA ASN A 78 -11.64 -9.63 -7.20
C ASN A 78 -10.66 -10.81 -7.32
N PRO A 79 -9.34 -10.66 -7.11
CA PRO A 79 -8.44 -11.81 -7.19
C PRO A 79 -8.74 -12.89 -6.14
N VAL A 80 -9.22 -12.55 -4.95
CA VAL A 80 -9.67 -13.56 -3.98
C VAL A 80 -10.88 -14.30 -4.52
N THR A 81 -11.95 -13.63 -4.85
CA THR A 81 -13.24 -14.24 -5.22
C THR A 81 -13.23 -14.96 -6.56
N SER A 82 -12.38 -14.53 -7.51
CA SER A 82 -12.37 -15.05 -8.89
C SER A 82 -11.12 -15.84 -9.29
N LEU A 83 -10.10 -15.89 -8.42
CA LEU A 83 -8.86 -16.63 -8.67
C LEU A 83 -8.53 -17.59 -7.53
N THR A 84 -8.26 -17.08 -6.30
CA THR A 84 -7.66 -17.91 -5.26
C THR A 84 -8.66 -18.71 -4.43
N HIS A 85 -9.92 -18.32 -4.40
CA HIS A 85 -10.97 -18.95 -3.61
C HIS A 85 -11.08 -20.46 -3.87
N SER A 86 -11.44 -21.24 -2.82
CA SER A 86 -11.59 -22.70 -2.89
C SER A 86 -12.64 -23.16 -3.92
N LYS A 87 -13.66 -22.35 -4.21
CA LYS A 87 -14.67 -22.58 -5.27
C LYS A 87 -14.16 -22.31 -6.69
N VAL A 88 -12.92 -21.82 -6.88
CA VAL A 88 -12.34 -21.49 -8.18
C VAL A 88 -11.10 -22.36 -8.43
N TYR A 89 -9.90 -21.90 -8.00
CA TYR A 89 -8.65 -22.64 -8.21
C TYR A 89 -8.03 -23.16 -6.91
N SER A 90 -8.57 -22.86 -5.74
CA SER A 90 -8.04 -23.27 -4.43
C SER A 90 -6.54 -22.98 -4.30
N ILE A 91 -6.18 -21.71 -4.40
CA ILE A 91 -4.80 -21.24 -4.24
C ILE A 91 -4.68 -20.59 -2.86
N PRO A 92 -4.35 -21.37 -1.82
CA PRO A 92 -4.31 -20.86 -0.46
C PRO A 92 -3.10 -19.98 -0.21
N MET A 93 -3.28 -18.94 0.59
CA MET A 93 -2.22 -18.05 1.02
C MET A 93 -2.46 -17.51 2.44
N ILE A 94 -1.39 -17.05 3.07
CA ILE A 94 -1.41 -16.46 4.40
C ILE A 94 -1.39 -14.94 4.23
N TYR A 95 -2.44 -14.25 4.68
CA TYR A 95 -2.48 -12.79 4.71
C TYR A 95 -1.94 -12.25 6.02
N VAL A 96 -1.13 -11.19 5.97
CA VAL A 96 -0.71 -10.39 7.14
C VAL A 96 -1.21 -8.97 6.92
N ILE A 97 -2.22 -8.56 7.70
CA ILE A 97 -3.01 -7.36 7.43
C ILE A 97 -2.87 -6.37 8.57
N GLY A 98 -2.28 -5.20 8.31
CA GLY A 98 -2.24 -4.10 9.27
C GLY A 98 -3.63 -3.48 9.45
N TRP A 99 -4.17 -3.50 10.67
CA TRP A 99 -5.51 -3.02 10.96
C TRP A 99 -5.52 -1.54 11.36
N ARG A 100 -5.52 -0.64 10.37
CA ARG A 100 -5.72 0.79 10.58
C ARG A 100 -7.19 1.09 10.82
N GLY A 101 -7.46 2.12 11.66
CA GLY A 101 -8.82 2.53 11.99
C GLY A 101 -9.60 1.51 12.82
N GLN A 102 -8.92 0.67 13.59
CA GLN A 102 -9.55 -0.31 14.49
C GLN A 102 -10.59 0.41 15.39
N PRO A 103 -11.83 -0.10 15.51
CA PRO A 103 -12.85 0.50 16.37
C PRO A 103 -12.36 0.71 17.80
N GLY A 104 -12.57 1.93 18.33
CA GLY A 104 -12.13 2.30 19.67
C GLY A 104 -10.67 2.76 19.78
N VAL A 105 -9.88 2.68 18.70
CA VAL A 105 -8.50 3.18 18.63
C VAL A 105 -8.44 4.44 17.77
N HIS A 106 -7.82 5.51 18.28
CA HIS A 106 -7.66 6.74 17.51
C HIS A 106 -6.75 6.54 16.29
N ASP A 107 -7.26 6.91 15.12
CA ASP A 107 -6.53 6.89 13.85
C ASP A 107 -7.00 8.05 12.95
N GLU A 108 -6.36 8.25 11.82
CA GLU A 108 -6.68 9.29 10.84
C GLU A 108 -8.06 9.03 10.18
N PRO A 109 -8.81 10.10 9.81
CA PRO A 109 -10.19 9.99 9.33
C PRO A 109 -10.40 9.00 8.17
N GLN A 110 -9.46 8.91 7.24
CA GLN A 110 -9.52 8.00 6.09
C GLN A 110 -9.47 6.52 6.47
N HIS A 111 -9.02 6.18 7.67
CA HIS A 111 -8.93 4.82 8.15
C HIS A 111 -10.16 4.35 8.94
N ILE A 112 -10.99 5.27 9.42
CA ILE A 112 -12.12 4.93 10.32
C ILE A 112 -13.05 3.92 9.67
N LYS A 113 -13.61 4.24 8.50
CA LYS A 113 -14.55 3.35 7.82
C LYS A 113 -13.89 2.04 7.39
N GLN A 114 -12.65 2.11 6.94
CA GLN A 114 -11.88 0.93 6.56
C GLN A 114 -11.66 -0.01 7.74
N GLY A 115 -11.35 0.54 8.92
CA GLY A 115 -11.19 -0.25 10.15
C GLY A 115 -12.47 -0.95 10.59
N GLU A 116 -13.62 -0.26 10.48
CA GLU A 116 -14.94 -0.83 10.82
C GLU A 116 -15.29 -2.06 9.96
N VAL A 117 -14.99 -2.03 8.66
CA VAL A 117 -15.42 -3.09 7.73
C VAL A 117 -14.38 -4.20 7.54
N THR A 118 -13.21 -4.11 8.15
CA THR A 118 -12.08 -5.02 7.91
C THR A 118 -12.43 -6.47 8.20
N LEU A 119 -12.95 -6.77 9.38
CA LEU A 119 -13.24 -8.15 9.78
C LEU A 119 -14.45 -8.70 9.03
N ASP A 120 -15.51 -7.92 8.88
CA ASP A 120 -16.69 -8.30 8.09
C ASP A 120 -16.33 -8.61 6.63
N LEU A 121 -15.36 -7.88 6.07
CA LEU A 121 -14.89 -8.14 4.70
C LEU A 121 -14.10 -9.46 4.60
N LEU A 122 -13.31 -9.80 5.61
CA LEU A 122 -12.61 -11.09 5.64
C LEU A 122 -13.62 -12.25 5.76
N ASP A 123 -14.62 -12.11 6.63
CA ASP A 123 -15.71 -13.09 6.75
C ASP A 123 -16.46 -13.24 5.41
N LEU A 124 -16.77 -12.13 4.73
CA LEU A 124 -17.44 -12.14 3.42
C LEU A 124 -16.61 -12.81 2.32
N LEU A 125 -15.29 -12.78 2.43
CA LEU A 125 -14.36 -13.42 1.51
C LEU A 125 -14.04 -14.87 1.86
N ASP A 126 -14.71 -15.45 2.87
CA ASP A 126 -14.47 -16.79 3.40
C ASP A 126 -12.98 -16.97 3.85
N ILE A 127 -12.34 -15.93 4.39
CA ILE A 127 -10.97 -15.96 4.90
C ILE A 127 -11.01 -16.06 6.42
N ASN A 128 -10.64 -17.22 6.98
CA ASN A 128 -10.50 -17.39 8.43
C ASN A 128 -9.36 -16.52 8.97
N PHE A 129 -9.53 -15.86 10.12
CA PHE A 129 -8.55 -14.93 10.63
C PHE A 129 -8.39 -14.98 12.15
N VAL A 130 -7.22 -14.55 12.60
CA VAL A 130 -6.91 -14.26 14.00
C VAL A 130 -6.48 -12.80 14.14
N VAL A 131 -6.97 -12.13 15.18
CA VAL A 131 -6.53 -10.76 15.51
C VAL A 131 -5.43 -10.85 16.57
N ILE A 132 -4.27 -10.24 16.29
CA ILE A 132 -3.18 -10.10 17.27
C ILE A 132 -3.04 -8.63 17.70
N ASN A 133 -2.71 -8.41 18.96
CA ASN A 133 -2.55 -7.10 19.58
C ASN A 133 -1.32 -7.06 20.51
N GLU A 134 -1.18 -5.99 21.31
CA GLU A 134 -0.06 -5.82 22.23
C GLU A 134 0.01 -6.87 23.36
N GLU A 135 -1.12 -7.52 23.70
CA GLU A 135 -1.18 -8.55 24.73
C GLU A 135 -0.96 -9.96 24.16
N SER A 136 -0.99 -10.11 22.84
CA SER A 136 -0.85 -11.41 22.18
C SER A 136 0.54 -12.00 22.37
N GLU A 137 0.58 -13.30 22.63
CA GLU A 137 1.82 -14.09 22.74
C GLU A 137 2.01 -14.94 21.48
N PHE A 138 3.26 -15.19 21.13
CA PHE A 138 3.58 -15.99 19.92
C PHE A 138 3.07 -17.44 20.04
N THR A 139 3.06 -18.00 21.24
CA THR A 139 2.55 -19.36 21.49
C THR A 139 1.09 -19.50 21.11
N ASP A 140 0.25 -18.51 21.44
CA ASP A 140 -1.18 -18.55 21.12
C ASP A 140 -1.41 -18.48 19.62
N LEU A 141 -0.66 -17.60 18.91
CA LEU A 141 -0.71 -17.52 17.45
C LEU A 141 -0.25 -18.83 16.79
N LYS A 142 0.80 -19.45 17.33
CA LYS A 142 1.30 -20.74 16.86
C LYS A 142 0.25 -21.85 17.05
N ASP A 143 -0.43 -21.88 18.19
CA ASP A 143 -1.49 -22.85 18.46
C ASP A 143 -2.66 -22.70 17.46
N VAL A 144 -3.04 -21.46 17.09
CA VAL A 144 -4.04 -21.20 16.02
C VAL A 144 -3.55 -21.76 14.67
N PHE A 145 -2.28 -21.56 14.33
CA PHE A 145 -1.74 -22.12 13.09
C PHE A 145 -1.80 -23.64 13.08
N GLU A 146 -1.36 -24.30 14.15
CA GLU A 146 -1.25 -25.76 14.22
C GLU A 146 -2.61 -26.47 14.32
N ASN A 147 -3.62 -25.83 14.94
CA ASN A 147 -4.93 -26.46 15.14
C ASN A 147 -5.98 -26.08 14.08
N ASP A 148 -5.86 -24.91 13.45
CA ASP A 148 -6.87 -24.39 12.54
C ASP A 148 -6.29 -24.03 11.17
N PHE A 149 -5.35 -23.09 11.08
CA PHE A 149 -4.89 -22.50 9.83
C PHE A 149 -4.20 -23.47 8.87
N LEU A 150 -3.40 -24.42 9.39
CA LEU A 150 -2.78 -25.44 8.54
C LEU A 150 -3.82 -26.39 7.93
N ILE A 151 -4.95 -26.59 8.61
CA ILE A 151 -6.07 -27.40 8.09
C ILE A 151 -6.78 -26.63 6.98
N ASP A 152 -7.06 -25.34 7.17
CA ASP A 152 -7.69 -24.49 6.15
C ASP A 152 -6.82 -24.40 4.88
N LEU A 153 -5.52 -24.12 5.07
CA LEU A 153 -4.55 -24.06 3.96
C LEU A 153 -4.48 -25.40 3.20
N ALA A 154 -4.49 -26.53 3.91
CA ALA A 154 -4.50 -27.87 3.27
C ALA A 154 -5.80 -28.15 2.51
N ASN A 155 -6.91 -27.52 2.89
CA ASN A 155 -8.19 -27.58 2.20
C ASN A 155 -8.28 -26.59 1.00
N GLY A 156 -7.22 -25.79 0.77
CA GLY A 156 -7.19 -24.79 -0.32
C GLY A 156 -7.85 -23.47 0.07
N GLU A 157 -7.99 -23.20 1.37
CA GLU A 157 -8.59 -21.98 1.90
C GLU A 157 -7.50 -21.06 2.45
N SER A 158 -7.63 -19.76 2.21
CA SER A 158 -6.69 -18.75 2.69
C SER A 158 -6.99 -18.37 4.14
N VAL A 159 -5.95 -17.93 4.86
CA VAL A 159 -6.06 -17.49 6.25
C VAL A 159 -5.44 -16.11 6.47
N ALA A 160 -5.80 -15.40 7.53
CA ALA A 160 -5.27 -14.07 7.80
C ALA A 160 -4.84 -13.86 9.26
N ILE A 161 -3.72 -13.16 9.44
CA ILE A 161 -3.32 -12.54 10.70
C ILE A 161 -3.66 -11.06 10.59
N VAL A 162 -4.63 -10.60 11.37
CA VAL A 162 -5.02 -9.19 11.46
C VAL A 162 -4.22 -8.54 12.60
N VAL A 163 -3.38 -7.60 12.24
CA VAL A 163 -2.38 -7.02 13.14
C VAL A 163 -2.88 -5.68 13.68
N ALA A 164 -3.31 -5.66 14.93
CA ALA A 164 -3.68 -4.44 15.63
C ALA A 164 -2.45 -3.60 16.01
N LYS A 165 -2.67 -2.34 16.36
CA LYS A 165 -1.60 -1.41 16.76
C LYS A 165 -0.80 -1.97 17.94
N GLY A 166 0.53 -1.98 17.83
CA GLY A 166 1.42 -2.45 18.90
C GLY A 166 1.55 -3.97 19.04
N ALA A 167 1.00 -4.76 18.10
CA ALA A 167 1.07 -6.22 18.16
C ALA A 167 2.49 -6.77 18.02
N PHE A 168 3.33 -6.14 17.17
CA PHE A 168 4.72 -6.54 17.00
C PHE A 168 5.68 -5.73 17.89
N LYS A 169 6.75 -6.36 18.35
CA LYS A 169 7.90 -5.68 18.94
C LYS A 169 8.61 -4.84 17.89
N ASP A 170 9.20 -3.73 18.32
CA ASP A 170 9.96 -2.84 17.43
C ASP A 170 11.11 -3.59 16.74
N TYR A 171 11.18 -3.43 15.44
CA TYR A 171 12.30 -3.79 14.59
C TYR A 171 12.45 -2.71 13.53
N LYS A 172 13.64 -2.18 13.34
CA LYS A 172 13.91 -1.11 12.36
C LYS A 172 15.22 -1.36 11.66
N ILE A 173 15.26 -1.05 10.38
CA ILE A 173 16.47 -1.00 9.56
C ILE A 173 16.87 0.44 9.30
N GLU A 174 18.17 0.69 9.21
CA GLU A 174 18.67 1.99 8.77
C GLU A 174 18.34 2.15 7.28
N LYS A 175 17.76 3.28 6.92
CA LYS A 175 17.43 3.66 5.55
C LYS A 175 18.10 5.00 5.26
N SER A 176 18.92 5.05 4.21
CA SER A 176 19.55 6.29 3.76
C SER A 176 18.91 6.78 2.48
N ASN A 177 18.91 8.10 2.32
CA ASN A 177 18.45 8.74 1.10
C ASN A 177 19.46 9.88 0.79
N ASP A 178 20.13 9.81 -0.35
CA ASP A 178 21.14 10.78 -0.77
C ASP A 178 20.56 11.95 -1.56
N ASN A 179 19.23 12.07 -1.65
CA ASN A 179 18.57 13.16 -2.34
C ASN A 179 18.82 14.49 -1.62
N THR A 180 19.32 15.48 -2.35
CA THR A 180 19.61 16.83 -1.83
C THR A 180 18.38 17.73 -1.83
N LEU A 181 17.42 17.49 -2.75
CA LEU A 181 16.15 18.21 -2.82
C LEU A 181 15.09 17.45 -2.02
N THR A 182 14.55 18.09 -0.99
CA THR A 182 13.43 17.52 -0.23
C THR A 182 12.12 17.65 -1.02
N ARG A 183 11.15 16.77 -0.75
CA ARG A 183 9.80 16.87 -1.35
C ARG A 183 9.14 18.18 -1.00
N GLU A 184 9.22 18.63 0.25
CA GLU A 184 8.70 19.92 0.70
C GLU A 184 9.25 21.07 -0.14
N ASN A 185 10.58 21.14 -0.33
CA ASN A 185 11.19 22.17 -1.17
C ASN A 185 10.74 22.06 -2.64
N ALA A 186 10.59 20.86 -3.17
CA ALA A 186 10.10 20.65 -4.54
C ALA A 186 8.64 21.14 -4.69
N ILE A 187 7.77 20.84 -3.71
CA ILE A 187 6.39 21.35 -3.67
C ILE A 187 6.39 22.87 -3.63
N GLN A 188 7.20 23.50 -2.78
CA GLN A 188 7.32 24.96 -2.66
C GLN A 188 7.79 25.58 -3.98
N ILE A 189 8.83 25.01 -4.60
CA ILE A 189 9.35 25.50 -5.90
C ILE A 189 8.25 25.45 -6.97
N VAL A 190 7.60 24.30 -7.15
CA VAL A 190 6.55 24.16 -8.17
C VAL A 190 5.38 25.12 -7.86
N SER A 191 4.89 25.13 -6.61
CA SER A 191 3.75 25.96 -6.20
C SER A 191 3.99 27.46 -6.43
N ASN A 192 5.23 27.94 -6.34
CA ASN A 192 5.57 29.34 -6.60
C ASN A 192 5.45 29.74 -8.08
N PHE A 193 5.42 28.79 -9.01
CA PHE A 193 5.20 29.05 -10.44
C PHE A 193 3.73 28.99 -10.83
N LEU A 194 2.85 28.56 -9.92
CA LEU A 194 1.43 28.41 -10.19
C LEU A 194 0.69 29.73 -9.94
N SER A 195 -0.35 29.97 -10.72
CA SER A 195 -1.28 31.07 -10.49
C SER A 195 -2.35 30.67 -9.46
N GLU A 196 -3.06 31.67 -8.92
CA GLU A 196 -4.18 31.42 -7.99
C GLU A 196 -5.36 30.68 -8.65
N ASP A 197 -5.44 30.72 -9.98
CA ASP A 197 -6.48 30.04 -10.75
C ASP A 197 -6.14 28.58 -11.06
N ASP A 198 -4.88 28.18 -10.97
CA ASP A 198 -4.44 26.81 -11.26
C ASP A 198 -4.96 25.85 -10.18
N MET A 199 -5.32 24.64 -10.61
CA MET A 199 -5.84 23.60 -9.71
C MET A 199 -4.75 22.58 -9.39
N ILE A 200 -4.68 22.14 -8.13
CA ILE A 200 -3.77 21.10 -7.71
C ILE A 200 -4.57 19.90 -7.20
N VAL A 201 -4.24 18.71 -7.68
CA VAL A 201 -4.66 17.43 -7.11
C VAL A 201 -3.41 16.75 -6.55
N SER A 202 -3.30 16.67 -5.23
CA SER A 202 -2.12 16.10 -4.57
C SER A 202 -2.40 14.69 -4.07
N THR A 203 -1.40 13.81 -4.20
CA THR A 203 -1.45 12.44 -3.70
C THR A 203 -1.54 12.39 -2.16
N THR A 204 -2.00 11.28 -1.63
CA THR A 204 -2.17 11.07 -0.19
C THR A 204 -0.85 11.12 0.59
N GLY A 205 -0.94 11.35 1.89
CA GLY A 205 0.16 11.32 2.83
C GLY A 205 0.88 12.65 2.97
N LYS A 206 2.22 12.62 3.01
CA LYS A 206 3.03 13.80 3.31
C LYS A 206 2.92 14.89 2.24
N SER A 207 2.76 14.54 0.96
CA SER A 207 2.67 15.53 -0.13
C SER A 207 1.47 16.46 0.05
N SER A 208 0.30 15.93 0.35
CA SER A 208 -0.89 16.74 0.63
C SER A 208 -0.74 17.59 1.90
N ARG A 209 -0.13 17.03 2.95
CA ARG A 209 0.11 17.76 4.20
C ARG A 209 1.11 18.91 4.01
N GLU A 210 2.23 18.67 3.35
CA GLU A 210 3.25 19.69 3.08
C GLU A 210 2.71 20.81 2.18
N LEU A 211 1.89 20.49 1.18
CA LEU A 211 1.22 21.49 0.36
C LEU A 211 0.24 22.34 1.20
N PHE A 212 -0.56 21.68 2.05
CA PHE A 212 -1.47 22.38 2.95
C PHE A 212 -0.71 23.36 3.87
N GLU A 213 0.31 22.87 4.56
CA GLU A 213 1.13 23.67 5.48
C GLU A 213 1.80 24.85 4.76
N TYR A 214 2.25 24.64 3.52
CA TYR A 214 2.85 25.68 2.71
C TYR A 214 1.84 26.80 2.34
N ARG A 215 0.61 26.44 1.93
CA ARG A 215 -0.46 27.40 1.65
C ARG A 215 -0.84 28.21 2.89
N GLU A 216 -0.96 27.53 4.05
CA GLU A 216 -1.21 28.20 5.34
C GLU A 216 -0.12 29.20 5.69
N ALA A 217 1.16 28.84 5.55
CA ALA A 217 2.29 29.72 5.84
C ALA A 217 2.31 31.00 4.96
N LEU A 218 1.76 30.92 3.75
CA LEU A 218 1.63 32.05 2.81
C LEU A 218 0.29 32.79 2.96
N ASN A 219 -0.61 32.39 3.86
CA ASN A 219 -1.98 32.88 3.98
C ASN A 219 -2.76 32.77 2.65
N GLN A 220 -2.53 31.70 1.88
CA GLN A 220 -3.24 31.39 0.64
C GLN A 220 -4.44 30.48 0.95
N GLY A 221 -5.49 30.57 0.14
CA GLY A 221 -6.65 29.69 0.27
C GLY A 221 -6.42 28.32 -0.37
N HIS A 222 -7.28 27.36 -0.03
CA HIS A 222 -7.26 26.00 -0.55
C HIS A 222 -8.37 25.73 -1.59
N GLY A 223 -9.01 26.78 -2.12
CA GLY A 223 -10.20 26.66 -2.98
C GLY A 223 -9.96 25.94 -4.32
N ASN A 224 -8.71 25.89 -4.78
CA ASN A 224 -8.30 25.19 -6.00
C ASN A 224 -7.42 23.96 -5.72
N ASP A 225 -7.23 23.56 -4.46
CA ASP A 225 -6.45 22.39 -4.08
C ASP A 225 -7.38 21.22 -3.69
N PHE A 226 -7.16 20.06 -4.28
CA PHE A 226 -7.75 18.80 -3.82
C PHE A 226 -6.66 17.94 -3.20
N LEU A 227 -6.65 17.91 -1.86
CA LEU A 227 -5.65 17.21 -1.06
C LEU A 227 -6.19 15.83 -0.68
N THR A 228 -5.76 14.78 -1.40
CA THR A 228 -6.23 13.43 -1.07
C THR A 228 -5.67 12.98 0.28
N VAL A 229 -6.53 12.41 1.11
CA VAL A 229 -6.14 11.86 2.42
C VAL A 229 -5.98 10.35 2.41
N GLY A 230 -6.61 9.67 1.45
CA GLY A 230 -6.56 8.23 1.23
C GLY A 230 -6.57 7.90 -0.26
N SER A 231 -6.88 6.64 -0.61
CA SER A 231 -6.99 6.20 -2.01
C SER A 231 -5.68 6.41 -2.80
N MET A 232 -4.57 5.95 -2.25
CA MET A 232 -3.25 6.05 -2.90
C MET A 232 -3.29 5.51 -4.33
N GLY A 233 -2.62 6.23 -5.25
CA GLY A 233 -2.54 5.87 -6.66
C GLY A 233 -3.66 6.43 -7.55
N HIS A 234 -4.65 7.15 -6.99
CA HIS A 234 -5.76 7.68 -7.78
C HIS A 234 -5.66 9.18 -8.09
N SER A 235 -4.66 9.90 -7.56
CA SER A 235 -4.49 11.35 -7.78
C SER A 235 -4.42 11.71 -9.27
N SER A 236 -3.67 10.95 -10.06
CA SER A 236 -3.56 11.17 -11.51
C SER A 236 -4.88 10.99 -12.27
N SER A 237 -5.69 10.02 -11.87
CA SER A 237 -7.03 9.78 -12.44
C SER A 237 -8.02 10.87 -12.03
N ILE A 238 -7.96 11.34 -10.77
CA ILE A 238 -8.78 12.47 -10.30
C ILE A 238 -8.41 13.73 -11.08
N ALA A 239 -7.11 14.03 -11.19
CA ALA A 239 -6.61 15.19 -11.91
C ALA A 239 -6.99 15.13 -13.40
N LEU A 240 -6.94 13.96 -14.04
CA LEU A 240 -7.43 13.77 -15.40
C LEU A 240 -8.92 14.12 -15.51
N GLY A 241 -9.75 13.61 -14.58
CA GLY A 241 -11.17 13.92 -14.55
C GLY A 241 -11.45 15.42 -14.42
N VAL A 242 -10.65 16.13 -13.60
CA VAL A 242 -10.73 17.60 -13.49
C VAL A 242 -10.31 18.27 -14.78
N ALA A 243 -9.15 17.90 -15.36
CA ALA A 243 -8.60 18.54 -16.56
C ALA A 243 -9.52 18.43 -17.78
N LEU A 244 -10.23 17.32 -17.92
CA LEU A 244 -11.21 17.12 -19.00
C LEU A 244 -12.48 17.98 -18.87
N ASN A 245 -12.70 18.62 -17.72
CA ASN A 245 -13.93 19.37 -17.42
C ASN A 245 -13.68 20.83 -16.99
N THR A 246 -12.49 21.37 -17.22
CA THR A 246 -12.13 22.77 -16.94
C THR A 246 -11.14 23.28 -17.95
N GLU A 247 -11.14 24.60 -18.16
CA GLU A 247 -10.11 25.32 -18.94
C GLU A 247 -8.90 25.73 -18.08
N LYS A 248 -8.99 25.56 -16.75
CA LYS A 248 -7.88 25.87 -15.84
C LYS A 248 -6.76 24.85 -16.02
N LYS A 249 -5.51 25.27 -15.75
CA LYS A 249 -4.42 24.30 -15.64
C LYS A 249 -4.60 23.42 -14.42
N VAL A 250 -4.34 22.13 -14.56
CA VAL A 250 -4.47 21.13 -13.52
C VAL A 250 -3.12 20.46 -13.28
N PHE A 251 -2.60 20.60 -12.09
CA PHE A 251 -1.35 20.00 -11.65
C PHE A 251 -1.65 18.79 -10.78
N CYS A 252 -1.17 17.62 -11.19
CA CYS A 252 -1.20 16.41 -10.36
C CYS A 252 0.14 16.29 -9.62
N PHE A 253 0.14 16.46 -8.31
CA PHE A 253 1.29 16.18 -7.45
C PHE A 253 1.22 14.72 -7.00
N ASP A 254 2.14 13.91 -7.50
CA ASP A 254 2.13 12.46 -7.26
C ASP A 254 3.47 11.97 -6.71
N GLY A 255 3.46 10.82 -6.07
CA GLY A 255 4.64 10.12 -5.61
C GLY A 255 4.94 8.89 -6.47
N ASP A 256 6.19 8.48 -6.51
CA ASP A 256 6.64 7.28 -7.25
C ASP A 256 5.86 6.02 -6.84
N GLY A 257 5.72 5.75 -5.54
CA GLY A 257 4.94 4.62 -5.05
C GLY A 257 3.46 4.70 -5.41
N ALA A 258 2.86 5.91 -5.37
CA ALA A 258 1.46 6.10 -5.75
C ALA A 258 1.25 5.90 -7.26
N LEU A 259 2.15 6.45 -8.09
CA LEU A 259 2.12 6.23 -9.53
C LEU A 259 2.18 4.76 -9.91
N LEU A 260 3.08 4.00 -9.26
CA LEU A 260 3.24 2.56 -9.51
C LEU A 260 1.97 1.76 -9.22
N MET A 261 1.17 2.15 -8.21
CA MET A 261 -0.05 1.41 -7.86
C MET A 261 -1.04 1.32 -9.02
N HIS A 262 -1.17 2.39 -9.81
CA HIS A 262 -2.11 2.46 -10.93
C HIS A 262 -1.46 3.06 -12.19
N MET A 263 -0.26 2.60 -12.53
CA MET A 263 0.54 3.12 -13.64
C MET A 263 -0.18 3.09 -15.01
N GLY A 264 -1.18 2.23 -15.17
CA GLY A 264 -2.05 2.23 -16.36
C GLY A 264 -2.80 3.56 -16.61
N SER A 265 -2.91 4.43 -15.59
CA SER A 265 -3.47 5.78 -15.74
C SER A 265 -2.65 6.66 -16.70
N ILE A 266 -1.32 6.45 -16.79
CA ILE A 266 -0.44 7.18 -17.71
C ILE A 266 -0.89 6.96 -19.16
N ALA A 267 -1.14 5.73 -19.56
CA ALA A 267 -1.59 5.40 -20.91
C ALA A 267 -2.95 6.04 -21.22
N LEU A 268 -3.86 6.10 -20.22
CA LEU A 268 -5.14 6.78 -20.38
C LEU A 268 -4.97 8.29 -20.55
N ILE A 269 -4.11 8.92 -19.73
CA ILE A 269 -3.79 10.35 -19.84
C ILE A 269 -3.21 10.65 -21.22
N GLY A 270 -2.22 9.88 -21.68
CA GLY A 270 -1.61 10.04 -22.99
C GLY A 270 -2.61 9.83 -24.15
N SER A 271 -3.58 8.92 -23.99
CA SER A 271 -4.65 8.73 -24.96
C SER A 271 -5.64 9.90 -25.01
N LYS A 272 -5.92 10.55 -23.89
CA LYS A 272 -6.84 11.70 -23.81
C LYS A 272 -6.19 13.03 -24.18
N LYS A 273 -4.88 13.16 -23.96
CA LYS A 273 -4.05 14.33 -24.29
C LYS A 273 -4.64 15.68 -23.85
N PRO A 274 -5.04 15.84 -22.58
CA PRO A 274 -5.53 17.11 -22.09
C PRO A 274 -4.40 18.15 -22.10
N GLU A 275 -4.56 19.26 -22.83
CA GLU A 275 -3.52 20.29 -22.99
C GLU A 275 -3.23 21.07 -21.71
N ASN A 276 -4.18 21.04 -20.76
CA ASN A 276 -4.12 21.73 -19.47
C ASN A 276 -3.68 20.85 -18.30
N PHE A 277 -3.20 19.61 -18.53
CA PHE A 277 -2.80 18.67 -17.50
C PHE A 277 -1.27 18.61 -17.34
N TYR A 278 -0.80 18.73 -16.11
CA TYR A 278 0.61 18.68 -15.75
C TYR A 278 0.83 17.66 -14.63
N HIS A 279 1.56 16.59 -14.90
CA HIS A 279 1.88 15.56 -13.91
C HIS A 279 3.27 15.83 -13.33
N VAL A 280 3.33 16.11 -12.04
CA VAL A 280 4.57 16.35 -11.30
C VAL A 280 4.80 15.18 -10.35
N MET A 281 5.79 14.36 -10.65
CA MET A 281 6.13 13.19 -9.84
C MET A 281 7.31 13.49 -8.90
N PHE A 282 7.09 13.38 -7.61
CA PHE A 282 8.12 13.45 -6.58
C PHE A 282 8.70 12.05 -6.40
N ASN A 283 9.86 11.80 -6.97
CA ASN A 283 10.52 10.51 -6.95
C ASN A 283 11.69 10.49 -5.94
N ASN A 284 11.55 9.70 -4.90
CA ASN A 284 12.63 9.39 -3.96
C ASN A 284 12.96 7.89 -3.93
N SER A 285 12.37 7.10 -4.81
CA SER A 285 12.50 5.65 -4.92
C SER A 285 12.19 4.91 -3.61
N ALA A 286 11.28 5.47 -2.79
CA ALA A 286 10.96 4.91 -1.47
C ALA A 286 9.50 5.14 -1.06
N HIS A 287 8.91 4.15 -0.41
CA HIS A 287 7.61 4.24 0.27
C HIS A 287 7.73 5.01 1.60
N GLU A 288 8.10 6.28 1.54
CA GLU A 288 8.49 7.07 2.72
C GLU A 288 7.39 7.18 3.78
N SER A 289 6.13 7.27 3.38
CA SER A 289 4.99 7.43 4.31
C SER A 289 4.66 6.14 5.09
N VAL A 290 5.17 5.01 4.64
CA VAL A 290 4.89 3.69 5.23
C VAL A 290 6.16 2.92 5.62
N GLY A 291 7.20 3.66 6.01
CA GLY A 291 8.41 3.09 6.58
C GLY A 291 9.65 3.22 5.71
N GLY A 292 9.57 3.70 4.46
CA GLY A 292 10.71 4.04 3.60
C GLY A 292 11.41 2.84 2.96
N LEU A 293 10.71 1.72 2.77
CA LEU A 293 11.20 0.63 1.93
C LEU A 293 11.28 1.08 0.46
N PRO A 294 12.22 0.52 -0.33
CA PRO A 294 12.42 0.97 -1.71
C PRO A 294 11.21 0.70 -2.60
N THR A 295 10.98 1.59 -3.57
CA THR A 295 10.13 1.31 -4.73
C THR A 295 11.01 0.80 -5.88
N ILE A 296 10.38 0.22 -6.90
CA ILE A 296 11.07 -0.19 -8.13
C ILE A 296 11.33 0.97 -9.10
N MET A 297 11.05 2.21 -8.69
CA MET A 297 11.16 3.37 -9.60
C MET A 297 12.58 3.61 -10.09
N SER A 298 13.60 3.26 -9.31
CA SER A 298 15.01 3.32 -9.73
C SER A 298 15.35 2.37 -10.89
N ASP A 299 14.57 1.30 -11.07
CA ASP A 299 14.80 0.27 -12.07
C ASP A 299 14.01 0.50 -13.37
N ILE A 300 13.21 1.58 -13.40
CA ILE A 300 12.32 1.90 -14.51
C ILE A 300 12.82 3.17 -15.21
N HIS A 301 12.91 3.13 -16.54
CA HIS A 301 13.08 4.33 -17.39
C HIS A 301 11.72 5.04 -17.55
N ILE A 302 11.26 5.68 -16.47
CA ILE A 302 9.90 6.26 -16.40
C ILE A 302 9.67 7.34 -17.46
N GLU A 303 10.68 8.12 -17.80
CA GLU A 303 10.59 9.16 -18.84
C GLU A 303 10.29 8.56 -20.22
N GLU A 304 10.99 7.48 -20.59
CA GLU A 304 10.77 6.77 -21.86
C GLU A 304 9.38 6.15 -21.91
N LEU A 305 8.92 5.59 -20.78
CA LEU A 305 7.60 4.99 -20.65
C LEU A 305 6.50 6.07 -20.85
N ILE A 306 6.63 7.23 -20.22
CA ILE A 306 5.68 8.34 -20.38
C ILE A 306 5.68 8.86 -21.82
N LEU A 307 6.85 9.04 -22.43
CA LEU A 307 6.97 9.49 -23.81
C LEU A 307 6.39 8.51 -24.85
N SER A 308 6.25 7.23 -24.49
CA SER A 308 5.65 6.22 -25.36
C SER A 308 4.11 6.20 -25.32
N CYS A 309 3.51 6.90 -24.36
CA CYS A 309 2.06 7.03 -24.22
C CYS A 309 1.54 8.31 -24.87
#